data_4d2f8ff9f6cc0daaa841c5d192fae76e
#
_entry.id   4d2f8ff9f6cc0daaa841c5d192fae76e
#
_cell.length_a   1.000
_cell.length_b   1.000
_cell.length_c   1.000
_cell.angle_alpha   90.00
_cell.angle_beta   90.00
_cell.angle_gamma   90.00
#
_symmetry.space_group_name_H-M   'P 1'
#
loop_
_entity.id
_entity.type
_entity.pdbx_description
1 polymer ?
#
loop_
_entity_poly.entity_id
_entity_poly.type
_entity_poly.pdbx_seq_one_letter_code
_entity_poly.pdbx_strand_id
1 'polypeptide(L)'
;MENSKPTKTPSYPNSRLTPFDGTALLDPSEYRSLVGALQYLTFTRPDLSFSVHQLCQFLQHPTTSHLEAAKRVLRYVRGTLHFGIHFAPGPLTFSAFSDADWAGDPTDRKSTTGMLVFLGSSPITWSSKKQPTVSRSSTEAEYRALASTAAELAWLRTLFRELKLFLPHIPILWCDNNSAIALASNPVFHSRTKHIEVDYHYVRGCVLRRDLGIKFFSGRDNFADIFTKPLLGPSFLLLRGKLLAHSTSSLRGDVKRIQNPVQNTE
;
A
#
# COMPACT_ATOMS: atom_id res chain seq x y z
N MET A 1 3.15 -27.12 2.97
CA MET A 1 3.88 -26.06 2.24
C MET A 1 5.38 -25.94 2.56
N GLU A 2 5.89 -26.69 3.51
CA GLU A 2 7.29 -26.60 3.95
C GLU A 2 8.33 -26.82 2.83
N ASN A 3 8.06 -27.67 1.86
CA ASN A 3 8.98 -27.97 0.74
C ASN A 3 8.64 -27.21 -0.57
N SER A 4 7.75 -26.21 -0.53
CA SER A 4 7.36 -25.47 -1.75
C SER A 4 8.45 -24.51 -2.20
N LYS A 5 8.70 -24.41 -3.52
CA LYS A 5 9.68 -23.47 -4.10
C LYS A 5 9.23 -22.01 -3.90
N PRO A 6 10.09 -21.11 -3.37
CA PRO A 6 9.78 -19.69 -3.24
C PRO A 6 9.47 -19.01 -4.59
N THR A 7 8.66 -17.95 -4.56
CA THR A 7 8.36 -17.11 -5.72
C THR A 7 8.94 -15.70 -5.56
N LYS A 8 9.23 -15.03 -6.69
CA LYS A 8 9.82 -13.68 -6.69
C LYS A 8 8.79 -12.56 -6.46
N THR A 9 7.50 -12.82 -6.76
CA THR A 9 6.39 -11.87 -6.65
C THR A 9 5.20 -12.51 -5.96
N PRO A 10 4.43 -11.76 -5.15
CA PRO A 10 3.26 -12.30 -4.44
C PRO A 10 2.08 -12.60 -5.38
N SER A 11 1.91 -11.81 -6.45
CA SER A 11 0.89 -12.01 -7.49
C SER A 11 1.51 -12.52 -8.80
N TYR A 12 0.70 -13.09 -9.66
CA TYR A 12 1.08 -13.34 -11.05
C TYR A 12 1.14 -11.99 -11.78
N PRO A 13 2.24 -11.68 -12.49
CA PRO A 13 2.36 -10.45 -13.25
C PRO A 13 1.24 -10.32 -14.28
N ASN A 14 0.73 -9.10 -14.45
CA ASN A 14 -0.32 -8.76 -15.42
C ASN A 14 -1.59 -9.61 -15.33
N SER A 15 -1.83 -10.28 -14.21
CA SER A 15 -3.02 -11.14 -14.01
C SER A 15 -3.83 -10.61 -12.83
N ARG A 16 -5.15 -10.58 -13.02
CA ARG A 16 -6.11 -10.30 -11.97
C ARG A 16 -7.02 -11.49 -11.77
N LEU A 17 -7.37 -11.73 -10.52
CA LEU A 17 -8.32 -12.77 -10.15
C LEU A 17 -9.74 -12.30 -10.49
N THR A 18 -10.58 -13.24 -10.94
CA THR A 18 -12.00 -13.02 -11.20
C THR A 18 -12.86 -14.01 -10.42
N PRO A 19 -14.14 -13.71 -10.15
CA PRO A 19 -15.05 -14.65 -9.46
C PRO A 19 -15.26 -15.97 -10.18
N PHE A 20 -14.93 -16.02 -11.48
CA PHE A 20 -15.21 -17.16 -12.36
C PHE A 20 -14.00 -18.07 -12.58
N ASP A 21 -12.84 -17.72 -11.99
CA ASP A 21 -11.61 -18.51 -12.15
C ASP A 21 -11.66 -19.77 -11.28
N GLY A 22 -11.51 -20.95 -11.89
CA GLY A 22 -11.48 -22.24 -11.21
C GLY A 22 -12.86 -22.76 -10.75
N THR A 23 -12.83 -23.73 -9.82
CA THR A 23 -14.05 -24.33 -9.24
C THR A 23 -14.27 -23.86 -7.82
N ALA A 24 -15.53 -23.69 -7.40
CA ALA A 24 -15.88 -23.29 -6.05
C ALA A 24 -15.29 -24.26 -4.99
N LEU A 25 -14.77 -23.74 -3.90
CA LEU A 25 -14.31 -24.57 -2.79
C LEU A 25 -15.53 -25.12 -2.03
N LEU A 26 -15.52 -26.41 -1.74
CA LEU A 26 -16.56 -27.06 -0.92
C LEU A 26 -16.53 -26.51 0.52
N ASP A 27 -15.35 -26.36 1.10
CA ASP A 27 -15.13 -25.73 2.37
C ASP A 27 -14.23 -24.50 2.23
N PRO A 28 -14.76 -23.28 2.42
CA PRO A 28 -13.99 -22.04 2.35
C PRO A 28 -13.19 -21.70 3.62
N SER A 29 -13.26 -22.51 4.68
CA SER A 29 -12.71 -22.19 6.00
C SER A 29 -11.17 -22.05 5.97
N GLU A 30 -10.47 -22.97 5.29
CA GLU A 30 -9.02 -22.89 5.10
C GLU A 30 -8.63 -21.59 4.39
N TYR A 31 -9.35 -21.23 3.31
CA TYR A 31 -9.08 -20.01 2.56
C TYR A 31 -9.26 -18.76 3.42
N ARG A 32 -10.37 -18.66 4.14
CA ARG A 32 -10.69 -17.51 5.01
C ARG A 32 -9.66 -17.34 6.12
N SER A 33 -9.28 -18.43 6.78
CA SER A 33 -8.25 -18.43 7.83
C SER A 33 -6.91 -17.97 7.27
N LEU A 34 -6.51 -18.49 6.12
CA LEU A 34 -5.26 -18.13 5.46
C LEU A 34 -5.23 -16.65 5.05
N VAL A 35 -6.27 -16.16 4.39
CA VAL A 35 -6.34 -14.76 3.94
C VAL A 35 -6.40 -13.81 5.15
N GLY A 36 -7.10 -14.17 6.23
CA GLY A 36 -7.11 -13.41 7.48
C GLY A 36 -5.70 -13.27 8.09
N ALA A 37 -4.93 -14.34 8.14
CA ALA A 37 -3.53 -14.29 8.60
C ALA A 37 -2.65 -13.43 7.68
N LEU A 38 -2.82 -13.53 6.35
CA LEU A 38 -2.10 -12.72 5.39
C LEU A 38 -2.49 -11.23 5.51
N GLN A 39 -3.75 -10.92 5.78
CA GLN A 39 -4.22 -9.55 6.00
C GLN A 39 -3.53 -8.91 7.21
N TYR A 40 -3.41 -9.66 8.32
CA TYR A 40 -2.66 -9.19 9.48
C TYR A 40 -1.19 -8.91 9.14
N LEU A 41 -0.57 -9.75 8.31
CA LEU A 41 0.82 -9.59 7.91
C LEU A 41 1.07 -8.29 7.10
N THR A 42 0.05 -7.75 6.41
CA THR A 42 0.19 -6.49 5.67
C THR A 42 0.53 -5.28 6.54
N PHE A 43 0.32 -5.33 7.86
CA PHE A 43 0.72 -4.27 8.80
C PHE A 43 2.24 -4.09 8.91
N THR A 44 3.02 -5.12 8.57
CA THR A 44 4.48 -5.08 8.61
C THR A 44 5.12 -5.35 7.25
N ARG A 45 4.32 -5.74 6.26
CA ARG A 45 4.74 -6.11 4.91
C ARG A 45 3.88 -5.37 3.86
N PRO A 46 4.18 -4.08 3.62
CA PRO A 46 3.45 -3.27 2.62
C PRO A 46 3.44 -3.90 1.23
N ASP A 47 4.48 -4.60 0.84
CA ASP A 47 4.64 -5.29 -0.43
C ASP A 47 3.62 -6.40 -0.69
N LEU A 48 2.89 -6.85 0.33
CA LEU A 48 1.81 -7.83 0.22
C LEU A 48 0.43 -7.21 0.02
N SER A 49 0.28 -5.91 0.31
CA SER A 49 -1.03 -5.25 0.47
C SER A 49 -1.93 -5.41 -0.75
N PHE A 50 -1.42 -5.20 -1.95
CA PHE A 50 -2.19 -5.39 -3.18
C PHE A 50 -2.67 -6.84 -3.35
N SER A 51 -1.75 -7.80 -3.24
CA SER A 51 -2.06 -9.22 -3.44
C SER A 51 -3.08 -9.73 -2.42
N VAL A 52 -2.91 -9.34 -1.16
CA VAL A 52 -3.84 -9.72 -0.09
C VAL A 52 -5.19 -9.04 -0.27
N HIS A 53 -5.21 -7.74 -0.64
CA HIS A 53 -6.46 -7.05 -0.94
C HIS A 53 -7.25 -7.71 -2.08
N GLN A 54 -6.55 -8.19 -3.12
CA GLN A 54 -7.20 -8.97 -4.20
C GLN A 54 -7.84 -10.26 -3.65
N LEU A 55 -7.16 -11.00 -2.78
CA LEU A 55 -7.71 -12.22 -2.16
C LEU A 55 -8.90 -11.92 -1.26
N CYS A 56 -8.88 -10.82 -0.51
CA CYS A 56 -10.00 -10.43 0.37
C CYS A 56 -11.32 -10.22 -0.38
N GLN A 57 -11.29 -9.90 -1.66
CA GLN A 57 -12.51 -9.72 -2.46
C GLN A 57 -13.30 -11.01 -2.67
N PHE A 58 -12.67 -12.18 -2.48
CA PHE A 58 -13.26 -13.50 -2.74
C PHE A 58 -13.55 -14.32 -1.47
N LEU A 59 -13.59 -13.68 -0.28
CA LEU A 59 -13.82 -14.38 1.00
C LEU A 59 -15.18 -15.05 1.09
N GLN A 60 -16.21 -14.55 0.38
CA GLN A 60 -17.56 -15.12 0.41
C GLN A 60 -17.63 -16.39 -0.45
N HIS A 61 -17.12 -16.35 -1.67
CA HIS A 61 -17.20 -17.42 -2.66
C HIS A 61 -15.81 -17.72 -3.25
N PRO A 62 -14.88 -18.28 -2.46
CA PRO A 62 -13.56 -18.60 -2.98
C PRO A 62 -13.57 -19.82 -3.89
N THR A 63 -12.64 -19.82 -4.84
CA THR A 63 -12.41 -20.92 -5.78
C THR A 63 -11.03 -21.54 -5.59
N THR A 64 -10.78 -22.65 -6.28
CA THR A 64 -9.46 -23.31 -6.33
C THR A 64 -8.36 -22.35 -6.79
N SER A 65 -8.62 -21.49 -7.78
CA SER A 65 -7.67 -20.50 -8.28
C SER A 65 -7.34 -19.42 -7.23
N HIS A 66 -8.33 -19.01 -6.44
CA HIS A 66 -8.10 -18.08 -5.31
C HIS A 66 -7.22 -18.71 -4.23
N LEU A 67 -7.44 -20.00 -3.92
CA LEU A 67 -6.60 -20.72 -2.95
C LEU A 67 -5.15 -20.88 -3.48
N GLU A 68 -4.96 -21.17 -4.77
CA GLU A 68 -3.63 -21.21 -5.39
C GLU A 68 -2.93 -19.86 -5.33
N ALA A 69 -3.66 -18.77 -5.59
CA ALA A 69 -3.12 -17.42 -5.45
C ALA A 69 -2.72 -17.11 -4.00
N ALA A 70 -3.52 -17.50 -3.01
CA ALA A 70 -3.16 -17.38 -1.60
C ALA A 70 -1.90 -18.19 -1.24
N LYS A 71 -1.81 -19.43 -1.73
CA LYS A 71 -0.59 -20.27 -1.58
C LYS A 71 0.63 -19.66 -2.28
N ARG A 72 0.44 -18.92 -3.38
CA ARG A 72 1.53 -18.17 -4.03
C ARG A 72 2.05 -17.05 -3.12
N VAL A 73 1.18 -16.29 -2.45
CA VAL A 73 1.60 -15.28 -1.47
C VAL A 73 2.43 -15.91 -0.36
N LEU A 74 2.03 -17.07 0.19
CA LEU A 74 2.83 -17.78 1.19
C LEU A 74 4.22 -18.20 0.67
N ARG A 75 4.30 -18.65 -0.59
CA ARG A 75 5.59 -18.99 -1.21
C ARG A 75 6.49 -17.77 -1.37
N TYR A 76 5.90 -16.61 -1.66
CA TYR A 76 6.63 -15.35 -1.68
C TYR A 76 7.11 -14.96 -0.27
N VAL A 77 6.25 -14.99 0.73
CA VAL A 77 6.60 -14.73 2.14
C VAL A 77 7.76 -15.61 2.59
N ARG A 78 7.69 -16.93 2.29
CA ARG A 78 8.77 -17.88 2.61
C ARG A 78 10.12 -17.47 2.02
N GLY A 79 10.14 -16.96 0.79
CA GLY A 79 11.37 -16.49 0.13
C GLY A 79 11.84 -15.11 0.59
N THR A 80 11.08 -14.44 1.47
CA THR A 80 11.31 -13.04 1.87
C THR A 80 11.16 -12.81 3.38
N LEU A 81 11.43 -13.83 4.20
CA LEU A 81 11.31 -13.75 5.67
C LEU A 81 12.25 -12.70 6.30
N HIS A 82 13.37 -12.38 5.62
CA HIS A 82 14.35 -11.41 6.10
C HIS A 82 14.04 -9.97 5.69
N PHE A 83 12.94 -9.74 4.96
CA PHE A 83 12.53 -8.39 4.58
C PHE A 83 11.52 -7.84 5.59
N GLY A 84 11.67 -6.56 5.92
CA GLY A 84 10.76 -5.84 6.81
C GLY A 84 10.90 -4.34 6.65
N ILE A 85 10.02 -3.59 7.32
CA ILE A 85 10.12 -2.15 7.39
C ILE A 85 11.30 -1.78 8.27
N HIS A 86 12.08 -0.80 7.81
CA HIS A 86 13.14 -0.20 8.59
C HIS A 86 12.73 1.22 9.01
N PHE A 87 12.74 1.48 10.31
CA PHE A 87 12.53 2.81 10.85
C PHE A 87 13.89 3.44 11.17
N ALA A 88 14.15 4.59 10.58
CA ALA A 88 15.37 5.35 10.80
C ALA A 88 15.05 6.73 11.38
N PRO A 89 15.90 7.29 12.24
CA PRO A 89 15.81 8.68 12.64
C PRO A 89 15.85 9.59 11.41
N GLY A 90 15.02 10.65 11.42
CA GLY A 90 14.93 11.56 10.28
C GLY A 90 14.09 12.80 10.58
N PRO A 91 13.94 13.69 9.61
CA PRO A 91 13.15 14.90 9.77
C PRO A 91 11.66 14.58 9.97
N LEU A 92 10.97 15.36 10.80
CA LEU A 92 9.52 15.29 10.98
C LEU A 92 8.80 15.92 9.78
N THR A 93 8.91 15.28 8.61
CA THR A 93 8.27 15.73 7.36
C THR A 93 7.47 14.59 6.75
N PHE A 94 6.23 14.89 6.34
CA PHE A 94 5.42 13.92 5.61
C PHE A 94 5.63 14.03 4.11
N SER A 95 5.84 12.88 3.47
CA SER A 95 5.84 12.69 2.02
C SER A 95 4.91 11.54 1.69
N ALA A 96 3.93 11.77 0.83
CA ALA A 96 2.94 10.77 0.45
C ALA A 96 2.93 10.53 -1.05
N PHE A 97 2.59 9.30 -1.45
CA PHE A 97 2.45 8.89 -2.85
C PHE A 97 1.05 8.31 -3.04
N SER A 98 0.42 8.65 -4.15
CA SER A 98 -0.87 8.09 -4.55
C SER A 98 -0.81 7.56 -5.98
N ASP A 99 -1.60 6.54 -6.26
CA ASP A 99 -1.83 5.96 -7.59
C ASP A 99 -3.23 5.35 -7.65
N ALA A 100 -3.77 5.25 -8.86
CA ALA A 100 -4.98 4.47 -9.12
C ALA A 100 -4.89 3.71 -10.44
N ASP A 101 -5.19 2.43 -10.42
CA ASP A 101 -5.36 1.63 -11.62
C ASP A 101 -6.74 1.88 -12.25
N TRP A 102 -6.83 2.76 -13.19
CA TRP A 102 -8.12 3.06 -13.81
C TRP A 102 -8.79 1.83 -14.39
N ALA A 103 -10.03 1.53 -13.90
CA ALA A 103 -10.86 0.43 -14.35
C ALA A 103 -10.14 -0.93 -14.35
N GLY A 104 -9.21 -1.13 -13.40
CA GLY A 104 -8.33 -2.30 -13.36
C GLY A 104 -9.00 -3.60 -12.99
N ASP A 105 -10.16 -3.58 -12.31
CA ASP A 105 -10.92 -4.80 -12.05
C ASP A 105 -11.68 -5.24 -13.32
N PRO A 106 -11.43 -6.46 -13.82
CA PRO A 106 -12.08 -6.93 -15.05
C PRO A 106 -13.58 -7.19 -14.89
N THR A 107 -14.06 -7.41 -13.65
CA THR A 107 -15.44 -7.82 -13.38
C THR A 107 -16.38 -6.62 -13.27
N ASP A 108 -16.03 -5.61 -12.47
CA ASP A 108 -16.90 -4.46 -12.20
C ASP A 108 -16.29 -3.13 -12.64
N ARG A 109 -15.13 -3.15 -13.28
CA ARG A 109 -14.43 -1.99 -13.82
C ARG A 109 -14.11 -0.90 -12.79
N LYS A 110 -14.08 -1.24 -11.50
CA LYS A 110 -13.64 -0.33 -10.44
C LYS A 110 -12.13 -0.26 -10.39
N SER A 111 -11.63 0.89 -9.98
CA SER A 111 -10.20 1.15 -9.79
C SER A 111 -9.75 0.74 -8.40
N THR A 112 -8.46 0.44 -8.24
CA THR A 112 -7.82 0.26 -6.95
C THR A 112 -7.00 1.51 -6.64
N THR A 113 -7.23 2.12 -5.49
CA THR A 113 -6.41 3.20 -4.94
C THR A 113 -5.24 2.59 -4.17
N GLY A 114 -4.04 3.07 -4.45
CA GLY A 114 -2.83 2.84 -3.69
C GLY A 114 -2.37 4.11 -3.01
N MET A 115 -1.99 4.04 -1.76
CA MET A 115 -1.34 5.13 -1.05
C MET A 115 -0.20 4.63 -0.18
N LEU A 116 0.76 5.52 0.04
CA LEU A 116 1.90 5.32 0.93
C LEU A 116 2.30 6.66 1.53
N VAL A 117 2.50 6.71 2.85
CA VAL A 117 2.99 7.91 3.55
C VAL A 117 4.29 7.58 4.28
N PHE A 118 5.26 8.44 4.09
CA PHE A 118 6.52 8.43 4.83
C PHE A 118 6.54 9.53 5.89
N LEU A 119 7.19 9.25 7.01
CA LEU A 119 7.71 10.23 7.95
C LEU A 119 9.24 10.24 7.82
N GLY A 120 9.78 11.31 7.26
CA GLY A 120 11.18 11.32 6.81
C GLY A 120 11.42 10.24 5.76
N SER A 121 12.27 9.25 6.05
CA SER A 121 12.55 8.09 5.21
C SER A 121 11.76 6.82 5.59
N SER A 122 10.99 6.86 6.68
CA SER A 122 10.31 5.70 7.23
C SER A 122 8.85 5.61 6.74
N PRO A 123 8.42 4.51 6.09
CA PRO A 123 7.03 4.31 5.73
C PRO A 123 6.20 4.08 7.02
N ILE A 124 5.11 4.83 7.19
CA ILE A 124 4.30 4.80 8.41
C ILE A 124 2.86 4.35 8.19
N THR A 125 2.29 4.61 7.02
CA THR A 125 0.97 4.10 6.63
C THR A 125 0.90 3.84 5.14
N TRP A 126 0.16 2.81 4.75
CA TRP A 126 -0.06 2.41 3.36
C TRP A 126 -1.39 1.68 3.22
N SER A 127 -1.94 1.72 2.02
CA SER A 127 -3.13 0.94 1.72
C SER A 127 -3.23 0.58 0.24
N SER A 128 -3.93 -0.52 0.00
CA SER A 128 -4.47 -0.91 -1.30
C SER A 128 -5.96 -1.10 -1.12
N LYS A 129 -6.79 -0.29 -1.79
CA LYS A 129 -8.25 -0.30 -1.57
C LYS A 129 -9.01 -0.08 -2.86
N LYS A 130 -9.98 -0.96 -3.15
CA LYS A 130 -10.89 -0.81 -4.27
C LYS A 130 -11.82 0.39 -4.09
N GLN A 131 -11.96 1.21 -5.11
CA GLN A 131 -12.87 2.36 -5.08
C GLN A 131 -14.33 1.89 -5.03
N PRO A 132 -15.21 2.60 -4.32
CA PRO A 132 -16.61 2.19 -4.15
C PRO A 132 -17.42 2.28 -5.44
N THR A 133 -17.04 3.17 -6.36
CA THR A 133 -17.72 3.44 -7.62
C THR A 133 -16.75 3.39 -8.80
N VAL A 134 -17.28 3.16 -10.00
CA VAL A 134 -16.51 3.21 -11.26
C VAL A 134 -16.13 4.65 -11.57
N SER A 135 -14.86 4.87 -11.89
CA SER A 135 -14.34 6.15 -12.37
C SER A 135 -14.47 6.24 -13.89
N ARG A 136 -14.97 7.37 -14.39
CA ARG A 136 -15.22 7.59 -15.82
C ARG A 136 -13.98 7.93 -16.64
N SER A 137 -12.88 8.26 -15.96
CA SER A 137 -11.57 8.53 -16.57
C SER A 137 -10.43 8.16 -15.62
N SER A 138 -9.22 8.02 -16.17
CA SER A 138 -8.01 7.83 -15.36
C SER A 138 -7.77 9.01 -14.42
N THR A 139 -7.98 10.26 -14.90
CA THR A 139 -7.87 11.47 -14.08
C THR A 139 -8.82 11.44 -12.87
N GLU A 140 -10.05 10.94 -13.04
CA GLU A 140 -10.99 10.79 -11.94
C GLU A 140 -10.51 9.75 -10.93
N ALA A 141 -10.05 8.59 -11.40
CA ALA A 141 -9.53 7.53 -10.52
C ALA A 141 -8.34 8.05 -9.69
N GLU A 142 -7.40 8.74 -10.33
CA GLU A 142 -6.26 9.38 -9.69
C GLU A 142 -6.68 10.47 -8.70
N TYR A 143 -7.67 11.28 -9.05
CA TYR A 143 -8.15 12.34 -8.16
C TYR A 143 -8.79 11.79 -6.89
N ARG A 144 -9.53 10.68 -6.99
CA ARG A 144 -10.05 9.95 -5.81
C ARG A 144 -8.94 9.38 -4.94
N ALA A 145 -7.84 8.91 -5.56
CA ALA A 145 -6.67 8.46 -4.83
C ALA A 145 -5.98 9.62 -4.11
N LEU A 146 -5.85 10.79 -4.77
CA LEU A 146 -5.36 12.02 -4.14
C LEU A 146 -6.22 12.43 -2.95
N ALA A 147 -7.55 12.42 -3.08
CA ALA A 147 -8.47 12.79 -2.00
C ALA A 147 -8.35 11.86 -0.79
N SER A 148 -8.29 10.54 -1.04
CA SER A 148 -8.10 9.55 0.02
C SER A 148 -6.78 9.74 0.76
N THR A 149 -5.70 10.01 0.02
CA THR A 149 -4.36 10.23 0.59
C THR A 149 -4.28 11.57 1.33
N ALA A 150 -4.96 12.62 0.82
CA ALA A 150 -5.06 13.90 1.50
C ALA A 150 -5.80 13.79 2.83
N ALA A 151 -6.86 12.97 2.90
CA ALA A 151 -7.59 12.69 4.14
C ALA A 151 -6.72 11.99 5.18
N GLU A 152 -5.91 11.00 4.76
CA GLU A 152 -4.95 10.32 5.63
C GLU A 152 -3.89 11.29 6.17
N LEU A 153 -3.33 12.14 5.33
CA LEU A 153 -2.39 13.19 5.76
C LEU A 153 -3.01 14.17 6.75
N ALA A 154 -4.27 14.56 6.56
CA ALA A 154 -4.97 15.44 7.49
C ALA A 154 -5.18 14.78 8.86
N TRP A 155 -5.52 13.49 8.87
CA TRP A 155 -5.62 12.70 10.10
C TRP A 155 -4.27 12.60 10.82
N LEU A 156 -3.20 12.24 10.11
CA LEU A 156 -1.85 12.17 10.66
C LEU A 156 -1.39 13.52 11.27
N ARG A 157 -1.64 14.63 10.57
CA ARG A 157 -1.32 15.96 11.10
C ARG A 157 -2.08 16.27 12.39
N THR A 158 -3.34 15.85 12.47
CA THR A 158 -4.14 16.02 13.69
C THR A 158 -3.56 15.18 14.83
N LEU A 159 -3.24 13.91 14.57
CA LEU A 159 -2.60 13.02 15.54
C LEU A 159 -1.27 13.59 16.06
N PHE A 160 -0.40 14.08 15.17
CA PHE A 160 0.88 14.67 15.55
C PHE A 160 0.70 15.92 16.42
N ARG A 161 -0.29 16.76 16.09
CA ARG A 161 -0.63 17.93 16.90
C ARG A 161 -1.10 17.54 18.31
N GLU A 162 -1.91 16.51 18.44
CA GLU A 162 -2.35 15.98 19.74
C GLU A 162 -1.19 15.41 20.55
N LEU A 163 -0.24 14.75 19.88
CA LEU A 163 1.01 14.26 20.48
C LEU A 163 2.02 15.38 20.78
N LYS A 164 1.68 16.66 20.52
CA LYS A 164 2.58 17.83 20.67
C LYS A 164 3.83 17.77 19.77
N LEU A 165 3.76 17.04 18.67
CA LEU A 165 4.82 16.96 17.67
C LEU A 165 4.51 17.95 16.53
N PHE A 166 5.37 18.97 16.38
CA PHE A 166 5.17 20.00 15.37
C PHE A 166 5.90 19.64 14.07
N LEU A 167 5.17 19.68 12.97
CA LEU A 167 5.71 19.48 11.62
C LEU A 167 6.27 20.81 11.11
N PRO A 168 7.58 20.92 10.79
CA PRO A 168 8.17 22.17 10.32
C PRO A 168 7.75 22.55 8.90
N HIS A 169 7.29 21.58 8.11
CA HIS A 169 6.92 21.77 6.72
C HIS A 169 5.53 21.18 6.41
N ILE A 170 4.89 21.74 5.40
CA ILE A 170 3.64 21.18 4.86
C ILE A 170 3.93 19.82 4.23
N PRO A 171 3.03 18.82 4.38
CA PRO A 171 3.13 17.55 3.68
C PRO A 171 3.15 17.72 2.17
N ILE A 172 3.94 16.90 1.49
CA ILE A 172 3.95 16.84 0.02
C ILE A 172 3.31 15.54 -0.44
N LEU A 173 2.29 15.66 -1.29
CA LEU A 173 1.61 14.56 -1.96
C LEU A 173 2.07 14.47 -3.40
N TRP A 174 2.69 13.35 -3.75
CA TRP A 174 3.23 13.07 -5.08
C TRP A 174 2.21 12.30 -5.91
N CYS A 175 2.01 12.74 -7.16
CA CYS A 175 1.09 12.14 -8.13
C CYS A 175 1.76 12.17 -9.52
N ASP A 176 1.53 11.14 -10.34
CA ASP A 176 2.06 11.06 -11.69
C ASP A 176 1.07 11.52 -12.77
N ASN A 177 -0.11 11.99 -12.39
CA ASN A 177 -1.14 12.48 -13.29
C ASN A 177 -1.24 14.02 -13.28
N ASN A 178 -0.65 14.66 -14.30
CA ASN A 178 -0.68 16.12 -14.44
C ASN A 178 -2.10 16.70 -14.53
N SER A 179 -3.05 15.97 -15.11
CA SER A 179 -4.44 16.41 -15.19
C SER A 179 -5.12 16.45 -13.83
N ALA A 180 -4.82 15.45 -12.96
CA ALA A 180 -5.31 15.45 -11.59
C ALA A 180 -4.69 16.59 -10.76
N ILE A 181 -3.40 16.87 -10.94
CA ILE A 181 -2.70 18.00 -10.30
C ILE A 181 -3.28 19.33 -10.75
N ALA A 182 -3.47 19.51 -12.06
CA ALA A 182 -4.07 20.72 -12.61
C ALA A 182 -5.49 20.94 -12.06
N LEU A 183 -6.28 19.87 -11.94
CA LEU A 183 -7.63 19.92 -11.36
C LEU A 183 -7.60 20.36 -9.88
N ALA A 184 -6.62 19.91 -9.09
CA ALA A 184 -6.46 20.32 -7.70
C ALA A 184 -6.06 21.79 -7.54
N SER A 185 -5.36 22.35 -8.53
CA SER A 185 -4.84 23.73 -8.50
C SER A 185 -5.77 24.73 -9.19
N ASN A 186 -6.68 24.28 -10.06
CA ASN A 186 -7.51 25.17 -10.87
C ASN A 186 -8.69 25.74 -10.04
N PRO A 187 -8.92 27.09 -10.09
CA PRO A 187 -10.05 27.72 -9.40
C PRO A 187 -11.41 27.42 -10.04
N VAL A 188 -11.46 27.04 -11.32
CA VAL A 188 -12.71 26.85 -12.05
C VAL A 188 -13.19 25.41 -11.96
N PHE A 189 -14.38 25.22 -11.38
CA PHE A 189 -15.06 23.93 -11.34
C PHE A 189 -15.68 23.63 -12.71
N HIS A 190 -15.27 22.52 -13.33
CA HIS A 190 -15.84 22.10 -14.61
C HIS A 190 -17.06 21.21 -14.36
N SER A 191 -18.16 21.45 -15.07
CA SER A 191 -19.41 20.68 -14.97
C SER A 191 -19.25 19.18 -15.21
N ARG A 192 -18.14 18.76 -15.84
CA ARG A 192 -17.79 17.36 -16.09
C ARG A 192 -17.34 16.59 -14.85
N THR A 193 -17.11 17.27 -13.71
CA THR A 193 -16.56 16.67 -12.48
C THR A 193 -17.57 16.58 -11.34
N LYS A 194 -18.87 16.78 -11.58
CA LYS A 194 -19.93 16.77 -10.56
C LYS A 194 -19.93 15.52 -9.67
N HIS A 195 -19.56 14.36 -10.21
CA HIS A 195 -19.55 13.08 -9.48
C HIS A 195 -18.34 12.89 -8.55
N ILE A 196 -17.36 13.79 -8.60
CA ILE A 196 -16.23 13.87 -7.65
C ILE A 196 -16.20 15.22 -6.92
N GLU A 197 -17.33 15.90 -6.85
CA GLU A 197 -17.44 17.25 -6.31
C GLU A 197 -16.92 17.36 -4.88
N VAL A 198 -17.25 16.39 -4.02
CA VAL A 198 -16.79 16.34 -2.63
C VAL A 198 -15.26 16.22 -2.57
N ASP A 199 -14.71 15.28 -3.31
CA ASP A 199 -13.25 15.07 -3.39
C ASP A 199 -12.56 16.32 -3.94
N TYR A 200 -13.14 16.92 -4.98
CA TYR A 200 -12.63 18.14 -5.62
C TYR A 200 -12.52 19.28 -4.61
N HIS A 201 -13.61 19.61 -3.93
CA HIS A 201 -13.61 20.71 -2.95
C HIS A 201 -12.72 20.42 -1.77
N TYR A 202 -12.65 19.16 -1.32
CA TYR A 202 -11.81 18.76 -0.21
C TYR A 202 -10.32 18.95 -0.52
N VAL A 203 -9.81 18.35 -1.60
CA VAL A 203 -8.39 18.44 -1.97
C VAL A 203 -7.99 19.89 -2.24
N ARG A 204 -8.81 20.61 -3.02
CA ARG A 204 -8.57 22.02 -3.31
C ARG A 204 -8.55 22.88 -2.03
N GLY A 205 -9.49 22.64 -1.12
CA GLY A 205 -9.52 23.33 0.18
C GLY A 205 -8.22 23.12 0.96
N CYS A 206 -7.69 21.89 0.98
CA CYS A 206 -6.41 21.58 1.63
C CYS A 206 -5.22 22.31 0.97
N VAL A 207 -5.19 22.37 -0.38
CA VAL A 207 -4.14 23.10 -1.12
C VAL A 207 -4.21 24.62 -0.86
N LEU A 208 -5.39 25.21 -0.92
CA LEU A 208 -5.59 26.66 -0.69
C LEU A 208 -5.23 27.09 0.74
N ARG A 209 -5.57 26.28 1.72
CA ARG A 209 -5.18 26.53 3.13
C ARG A 209 -3.71 26.23 3.42
N ARG A 210 -2.96 25.74 2.45
CA ARG A 210 -1.58 25.25 2.61
C ARG A 210 -1.46 24.12 3.64
N ASP A 211 -2.49 23.28 3.71
CA ASP A 211 -2.48 22.09 4.56
C ASP A 211 -1.63 20.97 3.94
N LEU A 212 -1.53 20.94 2.62
CA LEU A 212 -0.65 20.06 1.84
C LEU A 212 -0.23 20.74 0.52
N GLY A 213 0.89 20.30 -0.06
CA GLY A 213 1.31 20.62 -1.42
C GLY A 213 1.20 19.38 -2.31
N ILE A 214 0.75 19.55 -3.57
CA ILE A 214 0.74 18.46 -4.54
C ILE A 214 1.82 18.73 -5.57
N LYS A 215 2.62 17.70 -5.89
CA LYS A 215 3.72 17.79 -6.86
C LYS A 215 3.70 16.60 -7.82
N PHE A 216 4.18 16.85 -9.03
CA PHE A 216 4.37 15.80 -10.02
C PHE A 216 5.55 14.91 -9.66
N PHE A 217 5.37 13.60 -9.87
CA PHE A 217 6.41 12.60 -9.76
C PHE A 217 6.35 11.65 -10.96
N SER A 218 7.51 11.23 -11.48
CA SER A 218 7.53 10.33 -12.65
C SER A 218 6.97 8.96 -12.32
N GLY A 219 6.03 8.46 -13.12
CA GLY A 219 5.35 7.18 -12.89
C GLY A 219 6.26 5.95 -12.79
N ARG A 220 7.48 6.00 -13.37
CA ARG A 220 8.46 4.88 -13.27
C ARG A 220 8.93 4.63 -11.84
N ASP A 221 8.90 5.65 -10.99
CA ASP A 221 9.39 5.59 -9.62
C ASP A 221 8.26 5.72 -8.60
N ASN A 222 6.97 5.74 -9.03
CA ASN A 222 5.84 5.89 -8.14
C ASN A 222 5.74 4.69 -7.19
N PHE A 223 6.02 4.94 -5.92
CA PHE A 223 5.92 3.91 -4.87
C PHE A 223 4.51 3.34 -4.73
N ALA A 224 3.48 4.11 -5.07
CA ALA A 224 2.10 3.68 -4.94
C ALA A 224 1.70 2.60 -5.95
N ASP A 225 2.44 2.42 -7.05
CA ASP A 225 2.20 1.37 -8.06
C ASP A 225 2.18 -0.05 -7.46
N ILE A 226 2.98 -0.30 -6.42
CA ILE A 226 3.03 -1.61 -5.75
C ILE A 226 1.71 -1.96 -5.04
N PHE A 227 0.86 -0.96 -4.77
CA PHE A 227 -0.43 -1.10 -4.11
C PHE A 227 -1.61 -1.16 -5.08
N THR A 228 -1.40 -0.94 -6.38
CA THR A 228 -2.48 -0.84 -7.37
C THR A 228 -2.40 -1.88 -8.48
N LYS A 229 -1.20 -2.38 -8.80
CA LYS A 229 -0.96 -3.19 -10.01
C LYS A 229 -0.23 -4.50 -9.71
N PRO A 230 -0.55 -5.60 -10.44
CA PRO A 230 0.25 -6.82 -10.42
C PRO A 230 1.52 -6.63 -11.25
N LEU A 231 2.52 -5.98 -10.67
CA LEU A 231 3.74 -5.54 -11.35
C LEU A 231 4.56 -6.71 -11.91
N LEU A 232 5.28 -6.45 -13.00
CA LEU A 232 6.32 -7.32 -13.51
C LEU A 232 7.44 -7.50 -12.48
N GLY A 233 8.10 -8.66 -12.49
CA GLY A 233 9.14 -9.00 -11.53
C GLY A 233 10.19 -7.92 -11.29
N PRO A 234 10.85 -7.36 -12.33
CA PRO A 234 11.86 -6.31 -12.17
C PRO A 234 11.32 -5.06 -11.49
N SER A 235 10.15 -4.54 -11.92
CA SER A 235 9.53 -3.33 -11.33
C SER A 235 9.10 -3.58 -9.88
N PHE A 236 8.51 -4.75 -9.60
CA PHE A 236 8.13 -5.13 -8.25
C PHE A 236 9.36 -5.18 -7.31
N LEU A 237 10.44 -5.83 -7.74
CA LEU A 237 11.66 -5.97 -6.94
C LEU A 237 12.32 -4.61 -6.67
N LEU A 238 12.29 -3.71 -7.66
CA LEU A 238 12.80 -2.34 -7.51
C LEU A 238 12.03 -1.58 -6.41
N LEU A 239 10.69 -1.53 -6.51
CA LEU A 239 9.84 -0.83 -5.54
C LEU A 239 9.89 -1.48 -4.15
N ARG A 240 9.88 -2.82 -4.09
CA ARG A 240 10.08 -3.53 -2.82
C ARG A 240 11.40 -3.16 -2.16
N GLY A 241 12.51 -3.12 -2.91
CA GLY A 241 13.83 -2.76 -2.40
C GLY A 241 13.92 -1.32 -1.87
N LYS A 242 13.06 -0.43 -2.37
CA LYS A 242 12.92 0.93 -1.84
C LYS A 242 12.05 1.01 -0.58
N LEU A 243 11.12 0.06 -0.38
CA LEU A 243 10.17 0.04 0.73
C LEU A 243 10.66 -0.79 1.93
N LEU A 244 11.36 -1.87 1.67
CA LEU A 244 11.76 -2.84 2.67
C LEU A 244 13.27 -2.95 2.76
N ALA A 245 13.78 -2.98 3.98
CA ALA A 245 15.16 -3.32 4.23
C ALA A 245 15.33 -4.83 4.39
N HIS A 246 16.50 -5.33 4.01
CA HIS A 246 16.92 -6.69 4.27
C HIS A 246 17.60 -6.75 5.65
N SER A 247 17.02 -7.47 6.60
CA SER A 247 17.69 -7.72 7.88
C SER A 247 18.82 -8.72 7.69
N THR A 248 20.01 -8.32 8.04
CA THR A 248 21.19 -9.22 8.11
C THR A 248 21.27 -9.96 9.44
N SER A 249 20.51 -9.51 10.47
CA SER A 249 20.43 -10.20 11.76
C SER A 249 19.46 -11.38 11.66
N SER A 250 19.92 -12.58 12.03
CA SER A 250 19.04 -13.73 12.20
C SER A 250 18.06 -13.42 13.34
N LEU A 251 16.77 -13.73 13.16
CA LEU A 251 15.74 -13.66 14.22
C LEU A 251 16.01 -14.67 15.37
N ARG A 252 17.05 -15.45 15.29
CA ARG A 252 17.61 -16.17 16.44
C ARG A 252 18.38 -15.16 17.27
N GLY A 253 17.70 -14.57 18.25
CA GLY A 253 18.35 -13.76 19.26
C GLY A 253 19.53 -14.52 19.85
N ASP A 254 20.73 -14.02 19.66
CA ASP A 254 21.86 -14.37 20.50
C ASP A 254 21.51 -13.92 21.91
N VAL A 255 20.96 -14.84 22.70
CA VAL A 255 20.90 -14.70 24.15
C VAL A 255 22.36 -14.80 24.59
N LYS A 256 23.06 -13.69 24.64
CA LYS A 256 24.33 -13.59 25.35
C LYS A 256 24.04 -14.02 26.79
N ARG A 257 24.43 -15.21 27.15
CA ARG A 257 24.48 -15.63 28.54
C ARG A 257 25.34 -14.59 29.26
N ILE A 258 24.72 -13.77 30.12
CA ILE A 258 25.42 -12.97 31.10
C ILE A 258 26.10 -13.98 32.06
N GLN A 259 27.37 -14.24 31.86
CA GLN A 259 28.20 -14.92 32.83
C GLN A 259 28.39 -13.94 33.98
N ASN A 260 27.72 -14.21 35.10
CA ASN A 260 28.00 -13.51 36.34
C ASN A 260 29.47 -13.78 36.72
N PRO A 261 30.27 -12.75 36.97
CA PRO A 261 31.58 -12.99 37.56
C PRO A 261 31.38 -13.48 38.99
N VAL A 262 31.76 -14.72 39.24
CA VAL A 262 31.94 -15.26 40.61
C VAL A 262 33.02 -14.43 41.27
N GLN A 263 32.64 -13.68 42.29
CA GLN A 263 33.57 -13.06 43.21
C GLN A 263 34.22 -14.19 44.03
N ASN A 264 35.49 -14.45 43.78
CA ASN A 264 36.33 -15.16 44.74
C ASN A 264 36.85 -14.12 45.73
N THR A 265 36.31 -14.17 46.94
CA THR A 265 36.93 -13.60 48.13
C THR A 265 37.87 -14.61 48.72
N GLU A 266 39.15 -14.32 48.80
CA GLU A 266 40.08 -14.64 49.88
C GLU A 266 40.92 -13.38 50.22
#